data_37feb54ffa582a18a14d127beec369b5
#
_entry.id   37feb54ffa582a18a14d127beec369b5
#
_cell.length_a   1.000
_cell.length_b   1.000
_cell.length_c   1.000
_cell.angle_alpha   90.00
_cell.angle_beta   90.00
_cell.angle_gamma   90.00
#
_symmetry.space_group_name_H-M   'P 1'
#
loop_
_entity.id
_entity.type
_entity.pdbx_description
1 polymer ?
#
loop_
_entity_poly.entity_id
_entity_poly.type
_entity_poly.pdbx_seq_one_letter_code
_entity_poly.pdbx_strand_id
1 'polypeptide(L)' 'MWSAYIMNSKELKKWLASQGCTFETKKGGSGHLIVRRGDHKSELPMHGGGKELGTGLVNAIKKQLGLK' A
#
# COMPACT_ATOMS: atom_id res chain seq x y z
N MET A 1 -7.44 17.38 -0.05
CA MET A 1 -7.49 16.53 -1.23
C MET A 1 -6.15 15.85 -1.43
N TRP A 2 -6.17 14.56 -1.70
CA TRP A 2 -4.94 13.81 -1.82
C TRP A 2 -4.28 14.02 -3.16
N SER A 3 -3.06 14.48 -3.11
CA SER A 3 -2.22 14.45 -4.28
C SER A 3 -1.59 13.06 -4.33
N ALA A 4 -1.96 12.26 -5.30
CA ALA A 4 -1.54 10.87 -5.37
C ALA A 4 -0.21 10.68 -6.06
N TYR A 5 0.51 11.76 -6.28
CA TYR A 5 1.74 11.67 -7.05
C TYR A 5 2.92 11.12 -6.28
N ILE A 6 3.01 11.51 -5.03
CA ILE A 6 4.13 11.11 -4.19
C ILE A 6 3.56 10.71 -2.83
N MET A 7 3.73 9.44 -2.50
CA MET A 7 3.31 8.92 -1.22
C MET A 7 4.42 8.06 -0.65
N ASN A 8 4.64 8.17 0.65
CA ASN A 8 5.50 7.19 1.30
C ASN A 8 4.63 6.01 1.77
N SER A 9 5.26 4.95 2.25
CA SER A 9 4.52 3.75 2.66
C SER A 9 3.52 4.03 3.76
N LYS A 10 3.85 4.92 4.67
CA LYS A 10 2.96 5.31 5.75
C LYS A 10 1.69 5.96 5.25
N GLU A 11 1.85 6.91 4.34
CA GLU A 11 0.71 7.63 3.76
C GLU A 11 -0.17 6.71 2.94
N LEU A 12 0.46 5.85 2.14
CA LEU A 12 -0.29 4.90 1.33
C LEU A 12 -1.06 3.91 2.20
N LYS A 13 -0.42 3.43 3.27
CA LYS A 13 -1.09 2.54 4.22
C LYS A 13 -2.33 3.20 4.81
N LYS A 14 -2.19 4.45 5.23
CA LYS A 14 -3.29 5.21 5.81
C LYS A 14 -4.43 5.39 4.82
N TRP A 15 -4.09 5.72 3.58
CA TRP A 15 -5.08 5.88 2.53
C TRP A 15 -5.80 4.57 2.24
N LEU A 16 -5.04 3.48 2.12
CA LEU A 16 -5.62 2.16 1.87
C LEU A 16 -6.55 1.73 2.99
N ALA A 17 -6.20 2.03 4.23
CA ALA A 17 -7.07 1.73 5.36
C ALA A 17 -8.42 2.44 5.21
N SER A 18 -8.41 3.66 4.71
CA SER A 18 -9.64 4.41 4.47
C SER A 18 -10.48 3.81 3.34
N GLN A 19 -9.87 2.98 2.50
CA GLN A 19 -10.57 2.30 1.41
C GLN A 19 -11.09 0.91 1.81
N GLY A 20 -11.02 0.58 3.09
CA GLY A 20 -11.50 -0.69 3.58
C GLY A 20 -10.50 -1.82 3.49
N CYS A 21 -9.22 -1.51 3.32
CA CYS A 21 -8.18 -2.52 3.26
C CYS A 21 -7.77 -2.97 4.65
N THR A 22 -7.34 -4.23 4.77
CA THR A 22 -6.75 -4.77 5.98
C THR A 22 -5.29 -5.07 5.73
N PHE A 23 -4.52 -5.16 6.80
CA PHE A 23 -3.07 -5.33 6.69
C PHE A 23 -2.62 -6.49 7.56
N GLU A 24 -1.69 -7.28 7.03
CA GLU A 24 -1.11 -8.38 7.78
C GLU A 24 0.41 -8.31 7.63
N THR A 25 1.12 -8.59 8.73
CA THR A 25 2.56 -8.69 8.69
C THR A 25 2.95 -9.99 8.01
N LYS A 26 3.80 -9.91 7.02
CA LYS A 26 4.29 -11.10 6.32
C LYS A 26 5.32 -11.80 7.19
N LYS A 27 5.06 -13.05 7.52
CA LYS A 27 5.96 -13.84 8.37
C LYS A 27 7.27 -14.12 7.64
N GLY A 28 8.35 -13.78 8.28
CA GLY A 28 9.67 -13.95 7.70
C GLY A 28 10.01 -12.93 6.62
N GLY A 29 9.08 -12.07 6.30
CA GLY A 29 9.32 -11.00 5.34
C GLY A 29 9.98 -9.81 6.00
N SER A 30 10.84 -9.14 5.28
CA SER A 30 11.51 -7.97 5.79
C SER A 30 10.87 -6.71 5.23
N GLY A 31 10.06 -6.06 6.05
CA GLY A 31 9.52 -4.75 5.72
C GLY A 31 8.40 -4.72 4.71
N HIS A 32 7.65 -5.80 4.57
CA HIS A 32 6.49 -5.83 3.69
C HIS A 32 5.23 -6.15 4.47
N LEU A 33 4.12 -5.52 4.09
CA LEU A 33 2.81 -5.84 4.63
C LEU A 33 1.96 -6.44 3.52
N ILE A 34 1.14 -7.39 3.89
CA ILE A 34 0.14 -7.92 2.98
C ILE A 34 -1.11 -7.07 3.14
N VAL A 35 -1.59 -6.52 2.03
CA VAL A 35 -2.80 -5.70 2.01
C VAL A 35 -3.90 -6.51 1.36
N ARG A 36 -5.06 -6.54 2.00
CA ARG A 36 -6.22 -7.25 1.47
C ARG A 36 -7.42 -6.32 1.42
N ARG A 37 -8.19 -6.46 0.35
CA ARG A 37 -9.43 -5.73 0.19
C ARG A 37 -10.42 -6.66 -0.53
N GLY A 38 -11.36 -7.24 0.24
CA GLY A 38 -12.26 -8.23 -0.31
C GLY A 38 -11.47 -9.43 -0.83
N ASP A 39 -11.62 -9.74 -2.10
CA ASP A 39 -10.90 -10.83 -2.74
C ASP A 39 -9.56 -10.40 -3.33
N HIS A 40 -9.24 -9.13 -3.22
CA HIS A 40 -8.01 -8.59 -3.77
C HIS A 40 -6.88 -8.64 -2.74
N LYS A 41 -5.67 -8.79 -3.23
CA LYS A 41 -4.49 -8.89 -2.40
C LYS A 41 -3.32 -8.17 -3.06
N SER A 42 -2.53 -7.49 -2.26
CA SER A 42 -1.32 -6.84 -2.73
C SER A 42 -0.28 -6.84 -1.63
N GLU A 43 0.93 -6.42 -1.95
CA GLU A 43 1.99 -6.25 -0.95
C GLU A 43 2.41 -4.78 -0.93
N LEU A 44 2.59 -4.28 0.27
CA LEU A 44 3.02 -2.90 0.48
C LEU A 44 4.43 -2.91 1.07
N PRO A 45 5.43 -2.40 0.36
CA PRO A 45 6.77 -2.29 0.94
C PRO A 45 6.80 -1.21 2.00
N MET A 46 7.38 -1.54 3.13
CA MET A 46 7.45 -0.63 4.28
C MET A 46 8.88 -0.21 4.60
N HIS A 47 9.77 -0.35 3.63
CA HIS A 47 11.17 0.01 3.82
C HIS A 47 11.33 1.51 4.04
N GLY A 48 12.07 1.84 5.09
CA GLY A 48 12.44 3.23 5.31
C GLY A 48 11.28 4.18 5.50
N GLY A 49 10.31 3.79 6.27
CA GLY A 49 9.14 4.58 6.69
C GLY A 49 8.77 5.87 5.97
N GLY A 50 9.71 6.76 5.78
CA GLY A 50 9.46 8.03 5.12
C GLY A 50 9.88 8.09 3.67
N LYS A 51 10.35 6.99 3.12
CA LYS A 51 10.81 6.96 1.73
C LYS A 51 9.63 6.99 0.77
N GLU A 52 9.73 7.83 -0.24
CA GLU A 52 8.67 7.97 -1.24
C GLU A 52 8.56 6.74 -2.12
N LEU A 53 7.34 6.37 -2.42
CA LEU A 53 7.06 5.28 -3.36
C LEU A 53 6.84 5.88 -4.74
N GLY A 54 7.33 5.19 -5.75
CA GLY A 54 7.13 5.65 -7.12
C GLY A 54 5.66 5.58 -7.52
N THR A 55 5.25 6.48 -8.40
CA THR A 55 3.88 6.52 -8.90
C THR A 55 3.46 5.20 -9.52
N GLY A 56 4.38 4.55 -10.25
CA GLY A 56 4.08 3.26 -10.86
C GLY A 56 3.75 2.19 -9.82
N LEU A 57 4.50 2.16 -8.72
CA LEU A 57 4.25 1.20 -7.65
C LEU A 57 2.92 1.48 -6.97
N VAL A 58 2.64 2.74 -6.67
CA VAL A 58 1.38 3.12 -6.05
C VAL A 58 0.21 2.71 -6.93
N ASN A 59 0.29 3.00 -8.22
CA ASN A 59 -0.76 2.64 -9.15
C ASN A 59 -0.93 1.13 -9.28
N ALA A 60 0.17 0.39 -9.28
CA ALA A 60 0.12 -1.06 -9.35
C ALA A 60 -0.61 -1.64 -8.14
N ILE A 61 -0.30 -1.14 -6.94
CA ILE A 61 -0.95 -1.59 -5.71
C ILE A 61 -2.45 -1.29 -5.77
N LYS A 62 -2.81 -0.09 -6.17
CA LYS A 62 -4.21 0.31 -6.29
C LYS A 62 -4.95 -0.59 -7.27
N LYS A 63 -4.32 -0.88 -8.40
CA LYS A 63 -4.92 -1.73 -9.42
C LYS A 63 -5.11 -3.16 -8.92
N GLN A 64 -4.12 -3.69 -8.21
CA GLN A 64 -4.20 -5.03 -7.65
C GLN A 64 -5.32 -5.16 -6.62
N LEU A 65 -5.64 -4.07 -5.94
CA LEU A 65 -6.69 -4.04 -4.92
C LEU A 65 -8.06 -3.63 -5.50
N GLY A 66 -8.14 -3.43 -6.79
CA GLY A 66 -9.37 -3.02 -7.43
C GLY A 66 -9.74 -1.56 -7.20
N LEU A 67 -8.78 -0.76 -6.80
CA LEU A 67 -8.99 0.68 -6.59
C LEU A 67 -8.59 1.45 -7.85
N LYS A 68 -9.27 2.53 -8.09
CA LYS A 68 -8.96 3.37 -9.25
C LYS A 68 -8.19 4.61 -8.87
#